data_12b6ecf275b16628aefc33bbce6da969
#
_entry.id   12b6ecf275b16628aefc33bbce6da969
#
_cell.length_a   1.000
_cell.length_b   1.000
_cell.length_c   1.000
_cell.angle_alpha   90.00
_cell.angle_beta   90.00
_cell.angle_gamma   90.00
#
_symmetry.space_group_name_H-M   'P 1'
#
loop_
_entity.id
_entity.type
_entity.pdbx_description
1 polymer ?
#
loop_
_entity_poly.entity_id
_entity_poly.type
_entity_poly.pdbx_seq_one_letter_code
_entity_poly.pdbx_strand_id
1 'polypeptide(L)'
;ALLGAVTALVGAFSGWGVWTLIAAPLATFVSRAAGMMVAARAWYWPSFDFKGARGLADYGGIVMSGQIFWFLQTQSDIVIAGRVLGKEELGLYTVSLFLAQIFVTKVVPPLNEVAFSAYARIQDDRSAIGAGFLKSVRVIMLLAMPFCMGMAATSEPLVQTMLGEDKAVAAPIVALLALAMPFMTLHVLFAPATNACGRPGIATRASILGTLVMPAFYYIGVQYGVLGLAAAWLASYPVLTAISAAWSLPVIGLKANDLIRALSAPVLAGIAMAVSVVLLDRAMPAMPDVARLALLVCAGGAIYGGWLLAFARDRLDEARNLILKR
;
A
#
# COMPACT_ATOMS: atom_id res chain seq x y z
N ALA A 1 -8.84 17.93 -5.48
CA ALA A 1 -8.19 18.02 -4.15
C ALA A 1 -8.45 19.39 -3.51
N LEU A 2 -8.15 20.52 -4.17
CA LEU A 2 -8.32 21.86 -3.57
C LEU A 2 -9.77 22.14 -3.12
N LEU A 3 -10.77 21.85 -3.97
CA LEU A 3 -12.18 22.04 -3.61
C LEU A 3 -12.60 21.19 -2.41
N GLY A 4 -12.13 19.96 -2.31
CA GLY A 4 -12.40 19.13 -1.14
C GLY A 4 -11.75 19.67 0.14
N ALA A 5 -10.52 20.17 0.05
CA ALA A 5 -9.85 20.82 1.19
C ALA A 5 -10.57 22.09 1.63
N VAL A 6 -11.00 22.94 0.69
CA VAL A 6 -11.81 24.14 0.98
C VAL A 6 -13.13 23.74 1.63
N THR A 7 -13.83 22.73 1.09
CA THR A 7 -15.09 22.24 1.67
C THR A 7 -14.89 21.72 3.09
N ALA A 8 -13.78 21.00 3.35
CA ALA A 8 -13.44 20.51 4.68
C ALA A 8 -13.21 21.68 5.67
N LEU A 9 -12.43 22.69 5.26
CA LEU A 9 -12.19 23.88 6.08
C LEU A 9 -13.47 24.65 6.35
N VAL A 10 -14.25 24.96 5.32
CA VAL A 10 -15.54 25.67 5.48
C VAL A 10 -16.47 24.88 6.39
N GLY A 11 -16.62 23.57 6.19
CA GLY A 11 -17.48 22.73 7.03
C GLY A 11 -17.02 22.68 8.49
N ALA A 12 -15.71 22.65 8.74
CA ALA A 12 -15.14 22.67 10.08
C ALA A 12 -15.44 24.01 10.79
N PHE A 13 -15.21 25.13 10.12
CA PHE A 13 -15.49 26.46 10.69
C PHE A 13 -16.99 26.81 10.80
N SER A 14 -17.82 26.22 9.92
CA SER A 14 -19.27 26.45 9.92
C SER A 14 -20.03 25.46 10.83
N GLY A 15 -19.34 24.62 11.58
CA GLY A 15 -19.97 23.73 12.56
C GLY A 15 -20.78 22.56 11.94
N TRP A 16 -20.48 22.14 10.72
CA TRP A 16 -21.17 21.02 10.06
C TRP A 16 -20.91 19.66 10.74
N GLY A 17 -19.94 19.58 11.67
CA GLY A 17 -19.61 18.36 12.41
C GLY A 17 -19.32 17.19 11.48
N VAL A 18 -20.03 16.06 11.71
CA VAL A 18 -19.85 14.80 10.95
C VAL A 18 -20.15 14.97 9.45
N TRP A 19 -21.05 15.89 9.06
CA TRP A 19 -21.39 16.14 7.67
C TRP A 19 -20.22 16.66 6.84
N THR A 20 -19.23 17.29 7.46
CA THR A 20 -17.99 17.71 6.80
C THR A 20 -17.23 16.52 6.22
N LEU A 21 -17.22 15.38 6.93
CA LEU A 21 -16.56 14.14 6.49
C LEU A 21 -17.21 13.51 5.26
N ILE A 22 -18.47 13.84 5.00
CA ILE A 22 -19.19 13.37 3.80
C ILE A 22 -19.07 14.40 2.67
N ALA A 23 -19.26 15.68 2.97
CA ALA A 23 -19.29 16.75 1.97
C ALA A 23 -17.91 16.95 1.29
N ALA A 24 -16.81 16.86 2.03
CA ALA A 24 -15.47 17.10 1.49
C ALA A 24 -15.02 16.02 0.48
N PRO A 25 -15.15 14.71 0.74
CA PRO A 25 -14.91 13.68 -0.28
C PRO A 25 -15.83 13.82 -1.49
N LEU A 26 -17.13 14.10 -1.26
CA LEU A 26 -18.10 14.27 -2.34
C LEU A 26 -17.69 15.42 -3.27
N ALA A 27 -17.33 16.58 -2.71
CA ALA A 27 -16.83 17.73 -3.46
C ALA A 27 -15.54 17.38 -4.25
N THR A 28 -14.67 16.57 -3.66
CA THR A 28 -13.45 16.08 -4.34
C THR A 28 -13.78 15.18 -5.53
N PHE A 29 -14.70 14.23 -5.38
CA PHE A 29 -15.09 13.34 -6.47
C PHE A 29 -15.82 14.05 -7.59
N VAL A 30 -16.79 14.93 -7.25
CA VAL A 30 -17.54 15.71 -8.23
C VAL A 30 -16.60 16.65 -9.01
N SER A 31 -15.71 17.37 -8.32
CA SER A 31 -14.75 18.25 -8.98
C SER A 31 -13.75 17.52 -9.87
N ARG A 32 -13.32 16.32 -9.45
CA ARG A 32 -12.45 15.45 -10.27
C ARG A 32 -13.20 14.99 -11.53
N ALA A 33 -14.44 14.51 -11.39
CA ALA A 33 -15.26 14.07 -12.49
C ALA A 33 -15.52 15.22 -13.49
N ALA A 34 -15.95 16.38 -13.00
CA ALA A 34 -16.17 17.56 -13.82
C ALA A 34 -14.89 18.01 -14.54
N GLY A 35 -13.76 18.04 -13.84
CA GLY A 35 -12.47 18.38 -14.42
C GLY A 35 -12.03 17.40 -15.51
N MET A 36 -12.26 16.10 -15.35
CA MET A 36 -11.99 15.09 -16.37
C MET A 36 -12.89 15.27 -17.60
N MET A 37 -14.19 15.55 -17.41
CA MET A 37 -15.13 15.78 -18.53
C MET A 37 -14.74 17.03 -19.32
N VAL A 38 -14.35 18.11 -18.65
CA VAL A 38 -13.87 19.35 -19.30
C VAL A 38 -12.57 19.10 -20.05
N ALA A 39 -11.58 18.44 -19.41
CA ALA A 39 -10.29 18.15 -20.03
C ALA A 39 -10.41 17.22 -21.26
N ALA A 40 -11.29 16.23 -21.20
CA ALA A 40 -11.58 15.32 -22.28
C ALA A 40 -12.49 15.93 -23.36
N ARG A 41 -13.05 17.13 -23.15
CA ARG A 41 -14.10 17.76 -23.98
C ARG A 41 -15.27 16.81 -24.26
N ALA A 42 -15.55 15.91 -23.32
CA ALA A 42 -16.51 14.82 -23.47
C ALA A 42 -17.79 15.19 -22.70
N TRP A 43 -18.66 15.96 -23.31
CA TRP A 43 -19.99 16.28 -22.81
C TRP A 43 -20.98 15.31 -23.43
N TYR A 44 -21.03 14.08 -22.91
CA TYR A 44 -22.00 13.09 -23.37
C TYR A 44 -23.12 12.96 -22.36
N TRP A 45 -24.36 12.99 -22.83
CA TRP A 45 -25.49 12.60 -22.02
C TRP A 45 -25.46 11.08 -21.82
N PRO A 46 -25.81 10.59 -20.65
CA PRO A 46 -25.90 9.15 -20.41
C PRO A 46 -26.83 8.50 -21.43
N SER A 47 -26.34 7.55 -22.19
CA SER A 47 -27.16 6.72 -23.07
C SER A 47 -27.47 5.42 -22.35
N PHE A 48 -28.75 5.03 -22.33
CA PHE A 48 -29.23 3.79 -21.75
C PHE A 48 -29.45 2.71 -22.83
N ASP A 49 -28.82 2.84 -23.98
CA ASP A 49 -28.79 1.77 -24.98
C ASP A 49 -27.71 0.75 -24.63
N PHE A 50 -28.14 -0.41 -24.11
CA PHE A 50 -27.27 -1.52 -23.68
C PHE A 50 -26.97 -2.51 -24.81
N LYS A 51 -27.35 -2.21 -26.06
CA LYS A 51 -27.05 -3.08 -27.21
C LYS A 51 -25.53 -3.18 -27.41
N GLY A 52 -25.00 -4.39 -27.37
CA GLY A 52 -23.56 -4.65 -27.47
C GLY A 52 -22.75 -4.44 -26.19
N ALA A 53 -23.36 -3.99 -25.08
CA ALA A 53 -22.67 -3.75 -23.80
C ALA A 53 -22.31 -5.03 -23.01
N ARG A 54 -22.72 -6.22 -23.48
CA ARG A 54 -22.53 -7.49 -22.76
C ARG A 54 -21.08 -7.76 -22.38
N GLY A 55 -20.13 -7.61 -23.31
CA GLY A 55 -18.71 -7.81 -23.03
C GLY A 55 -18.15 -6.83 -22.01
N LEU A 56 -18.62 -5.58 -22.06
CA LEU A 56 -18.25 -4.55 -21.07
C LEU A 56 -18.85 -4.87 -19.70
N ALA A 57 -20.11 -5.34 -19.65
CA ALA A 57 -20.78 -5.74 -18.42
C ALA A 57 -20.12 -6.98 -17.80
N ASP A 58 -19.74 -7.98 -18.59
CA ASP A 58 -19.06 -9.18 -18.11
C ASP A 58 -17.69 -8.84 -17.52
N TYR A 59 -16.88 -8.04 -18.21
CA TYR A 59 -15.58 -7.59 -17.69
C TYR A 59 -15.75 -6.69 -16.47
N GLY A 60 -16.61 -5.70 -16.53
CA GLY A 60 -16.90 -4.77 -15.45
C GLY A 60 -17.45 -5.49 -14.20
N GLY A 61 -18.32 -6.49 -14.41
CA GLY A 61 -18.85 -7.33 -13.33
C GLY A 61 -17.76 -8.12 -12.58
N ILE A 62 -16.79 -8.69 -13.31
CA ILE A 62 -15.64 -9.37 -12.71
C ILE A 62 -14.78 -8.39 -11.90
N VAL A 63 -14.46 -7.23 -12.47
CA VAL A 63 -13.66 -6.22 -11.77
C VAL A 63 -14.40 -5.67 -10.56
N MET A 64 -15.70 -5.37 -10.68
CA MET A 64 -16.54 -4.87 -9.60
C MET A 64 -16.64 -5.88 -8.46
N SER A 65 -16.87 -7.15 -8.75
CA SER A 65 -16.87 -8.20 -7.72
C SER A 65 -15.52 -8.29 -7.01
N GLY A 66 -14.41 -8.19 -7.74
CA GLY A 66 -13.08 -8.12 -7.18
C GLY A 66 -12.91 -6.95 -6.19
N GLN A 67 -13.43 -5.76 -6.53
CA GLN A 67 -13.38 -4.59 -5.65
C GLN A 67 -14.25 -4.76 -4.39
N ILE A 68 -15.41 -5.39 -4.49
CA ILE A 68 -16.26 -5.69 -3.33
C ILE A 68 -15.52 -6.63 -2.37
N PHE A 69 -14.95 -7.72 -2.87
CA PHE A 69 -14.19 -8.65 -2.04
C PHE A 69 -12.93 -8.01 -1.47
N TRP A 70 -12.23 -7.18 -2.25
CA TRP A 70 -11.09 -6.40 -1.75
C TRP A 70 -11.50 -5.47 -0.60
N PHE A 71 -12.62 -4.76 -0.73
CA PHE A 71 -13.15 -3.92 0.33
C PHE A 71 -13.49 -4.72 1.59
N LEU A 72 -14.21 -5.83 1.44
CA LEU A 72 -14.53 -6.71 2.56
C LEU A 72 -13.26 -7.24 3.25
N GLN A 73 -12.25 -7.64 2.47
CA GLN A 73 -10.97 -8.11 2.98
C GLN A 73 -10.26 -7.03 3.80
N THR A 74 -10.18 -5.80 3.28
CA THR A 74 -9.40 -4.71 3.89
C THR A 74 -10.12 -4.01 5.04
N GLN A 75 -11.41 -4.22 5.23
CA GLN A 75 -12.19 -3.65 6.33
C GLN A 75 -12.55 -4.68 7.42
N SER A 76 -12.28 -5.95 7.16
CA SER A 76 -12.65 -7.03 8.08
C SER A 76 -11.95 -6.96 9.43
N ASP A 77 -10.73 -6.46 9.47
CA ASP A 77 -9.95 -6.24 10.69
C ASP A 77 -10.63 -5.22 11.62
N ILE A 78 -11.07 -4.07 11.06
CA ILE A 78 -11.77 -3.02 11.82
C ILE A 78 -13.12 -3.53 12.33
N VAL A 79 -13.86 -4.29 11.50
CA VAL A 79 -15.14 -4.88 11.90
C VAL A 79 -14.96 -5.90 13.04
N ILE A 80 -13.95 -6.75 12.96
CA ILE A 80 -13.64 -7.75 13.99
C ILE A 80 -13.13 -7.06 15.26
N ALA A 81 -12.18 -6.13 15.12
CA ALA A 81 -11.64 -5.33 16.21
C ALA A 81 -12.73 -4.57 16.97
N GLY A 82 -13.64 -3.90 16.24
CA GLY A 82 -14.72 -3.13 16.83
C GLY A 82 -15.75 -3.94 17.63
N ARG A 83 -15.76 -5.26 17.46
CA ARG A 83 -16.64 -6.18 18.24
C ARG A 83 -15.96 -6.75 19.49
N VAL A 84 -14.63 -6.77 19.53
CA VAL A 84 -13.85 -7.46 20.57
C VAL A 84 -13.07 -6.46 21.42
N LEU A 85 -12.48 -5.42 20.79
CA LEU A 85 -11.66 -4.44 21.47
C LEU A 85 -12.49 -3.30 22.04
N GLY A 86 -11.97 -2.66 23.10
CA GLY A 86 -12.52 -1.41 23.63
C GLY A 86 -12.34 -0.23 22.67
N LYS A 87 -13.11 0.84 22.87
CA LYS A 87 -13.06 2.03 21.99
C LYS A 87 -11.68 2.67 21.91
N GLU A 88 -10.95 2.70 23.01
CA GLU A 88 -9.60 3.28 23.06
C GLU A 88 -8.60 2.42 22.29
N GLU A 89 -8.65 1.10 22.48
CA GLU A 89 -7.79 0.14 21.76
C GLU A 89 -8.06 0.16 20.26
N LEU A 90 -9.35 0.21 19.86
CA LEU A 90 -9.74 0.35 18.47
C LEU A 90 -9.23 1.66 17.87
N GLY A 91 -9.32 2.77 18.62
CA GLY A 91 -8.78 4.07 18.21
C GLY A 91 -7.27 4.01 18.01
N LEU A 92 -6.55 3.42 18.95
CA LEU A 92 -5.10 3.24 18.89
C LEU A 92 -4.70 2.39 17.68
N TYR A 93 -5.41 1.28 17.45
CA TYR A 93 -5.20 0.40 16.29
C TYR A 93 -5.41 1.14 14.97
N THR A 94 -6.52 1.84 14.82
CA THR A 94 -6.87 2.53 13.57
C THR A 94 -5.88 3.64 13.21
N VAL A 95 -5.40 4.40 14.20
CA VAL A 95 -4.36 5.42 13.99
C VAL A 95 -3.03 4.75 13.61
N SER A 96 -2.64 3.67 14.30
CA SER A 96 -1.43 2.90 13.98
C SER A 96 -1.49 2.32 12.56
N LEU A 97 -2.63 1.78 12.17
CA LEU A 97 -2.87 1.25 10.83
C LEU A 97 -2.79 2.35 9.76
N PHE A 98 -3.39 3.50 10.02
CA PHE A 98 -3.32 4.66 9.11
C PHE A 98 -1.86 5.08 8.86
N LEU A 99 -1.05 5.19 9.94
CA LEU A 99 0.37 5.53 9.81
C LEU A 99 1.13 4.48 8.98
N ALA A 100 0.96 3.20 9.30
CA ALA A 100 1.64 2.13 8.60
C ALA A 100 1.27 2.05 7.11
N GLN A 101 0.01 2.32 6.76
CA GLN A 101 -0.50 2.22 5.39
C GLN A 101 -0.23 3.45 4.52
N ILE A 102 0.34 4.55 5.02
CA ILE A 102 0.53 5.79 4.25
C ILE A 102 1.22 5.53 2.91
N PHE A 103 2.30 4.76 2.90
CA PHE A 103 3.02 4.44 1.67
C PHE A 103 2.14 3.68 0.68
N VAL A 104 1.49 2.61 1.12
CA VAL A 104 0.68 1.74 0.27
C VAL A 104 -0.53 2.48 -0.30
N THR A 105 -1.16 3.35 0.49
CA THR A 105 -2.39 4.06 0.09
C THR A 105 -2.13 5.33 -0.71
N LYS A 106 -0.98 5.96 -0.57
CA LYS A 106 -0.68 7.24 -1.22
C LYS A 106 0.31 7.15 -2.38
N VAL A 107 1.29 6.23 -2.29
CA VAL A 107 2.36 6.12 -3.29
C VAL A 107 2.06 5.03 -4.32
N VAL A 108 1.54 3.88 -3.89
CA VAL A 108 1.36 2.73 -4.79
C VAL A 108 0.26 2.94 -5.84
N PRO A 109 -0.95 3.51 -5.54
CA PRO A 109 -2.01 3.63 -6.53
C PRO A 109 -1.65 4.44 -7.77
N PRO A 110 -1.03 5.65 -7.67
CA PRO A 110 -0.60 6.39 -8.86
C PRO A 110 0.41 5.60 -9.71
N LEU A 111 1.32 4.87 -9.07
CA LEU A 111 2.30 4.05 -9.77
C LEU A 111 1.65 2.87 -10.49
N ASN A 112 0.64 2.25 -9.89
CA ASN A 112 -0.14 1.18 -10.51
C ASN A 112 -0.96 1.68 -11.71
N GLU A 113 -1.54 2.89 -11.67
CA GLU A 113 -2.24 3.50 -12.82
C GLU A 113 -1.30 3.69 -14.01
N VAL A 114 -0.09 4.19 -13.76
CA VAL A 114 0.94 4.34 -14.80
C VAL A 114 1.41 2.98 -15.32
N ALA A 115 1.66 2.02 -14.43
CA ALA A 115 2.10 0.68 -14.79
C ALA A 115 1.04 -0.04 -15.63
N PHE A 116 -0.24 0.01 -15.24
CA PHE A 116 -1.34 -0.58 -15.99
C PHE A 116 -1.42 0.00 -17.42
N SER A 117 -1.34 1.33 -17.56
CA SER A 117 -1.35 1.99 -18.86
C SER A 117 -0.15 1.58 -19.73
N ALA A 118 1.02 1.38 -19.12
CA ALA A 118 2.21 0.90 -19.83
C ALA A 118 2.04 -0.57 -20.28
N TYR A 119 1.53 -1.44 -19.40
CA TYR A 119 1.29 -2.86 -19.72
C TYR A 119 0.23 -3.02 -20.81
N ALA A 120 -0.83 -2.21 -20.81
CA ALA A 120 -1.89 -2.26 -21.82
C ALA A 120 -1.37 -1.95 -23.24
N ARG A 121 -0.32 -1.13 -23.36
CA ARG A 121 0.31 -0.83 -24.67
C ARG A 121 1.13 -2.00 -25.24
N ILE A 122 1.56 -2.93 -24.41
CA ILE A 122 2.40 -4.08 -24.77
C ILE A 122 1.71 -5.41 -24.46
N GLN A 123 0.36 -5.41 -24.41
CA GLN A 123 -0.44 -6.55 -23.95
C GLN A 123 -0.27 -7.82 -24.81
N ASP A 124 0.15 -7.67 -26.05
CA ASP A 124 0.36 -8.78 -26.99
C ASP A 124 1.70 -9.51 -26.75
N ASP A 125 2.64 -8.88 -26.02
CA ASP A 125 3.95 -9.45 -25.67
C ASP A 125 4.06 -9.74 -24.17
N ARG A 126 3.79 -10.99 -23.80
CA ARG A 126 3.89 -11.45 -22.39
C ARG A 126 5.29 -11.29 -21.81
N SER A 127 6.33 -11.44 -22.62
CA SER A 127 7.72 -11.29 -22.14
C SER A 127 8.00 -9.83 -21.78
N ALA A 128 7.52 -8.90 -22.61
CA ALA A 128 7.62 -7.47 -22.31
C ALA A 128 6.82 -7.07 -21.07
N ILE A 129 5.61 -7.62 -20.85
CA ILE A 129 4.83 -7.41 -19.63
C ILE A 129 5.60 -7.95 -18.43
N GLY A 130 6.15 -9.15 -18.49
CA GLY A 130 6.93 -9.75 -17.41
C GLY A 130 8.16 -8.91 -17.04
N ALA A 131 8.92 -8.45 -18.02
CA ALA A 131 10.06 -7.57 -17.81
C ALA A 131 9.63 -6.22 -17.19
N GLY A 132 8.55 -5.63 -17.70
CA GLY A 132 7.97 -4.40 -17.15
C GLY A 132 7.48 -4.57 -15.72
N PHE A 133 6.83 -5.68 -15.39
CA PHE A 133 6.40 -6.02 -14.04
C PHE A 133 7.58 -6.12 -13.07
N LEU A 134 8.63 -6.87 -13.41
CA LEU A 134 9.82 -6.98 -12.57
C LEU A 134 10.49 -5.62 -12.35
N LYS A 135 10.50 -4.78 -13.37
CA LYS A 135 11.02 -3.41 -13.27
C LYS A 135 10.20 -2.57 -12.31
N SER A 136 8.86 -2.61 -12.41
CA SER A 136 7.95 -1.92 -11.50
C SER A 136 8.10 -2.42 -10.07
N VAL A 137 8.17 -3.74 -9.86
CA VAL A 137 8.41 -4.35 -8.55
C VAL A 137 9.71 -3.84 -7.94
N ARG A 138 10.82 -3.84 -8.70
CA ARG A 138 12.10 -3.35 -8.21
C ARG A 138 12.02 -1.89 -7.76
N VAL A 139 11.48 -1.02 -8.60
CA VAL A 139 11.41 0.42 -8.29
C VAL A 139 10.51 0.69 -7.08
N ILE A 140 9.33 0.08 -7.05
CA ILE A 140 8.37 0.30 -5.97
C ILE A 140 8.93 -0.25 -4.66
N MET A 141 9.54 -1.43 -4.69
CA MET A 141 10.11 -2.04 -3.48
C MET A 141 11.40 -1.34 -3.02
N LEU A 142 12.17 -0.71 -3.92
CA LEU A 142 13.29 0.16 -3.53
C LEU A 142 12.82 1.37 -2.71
N LEU A 143 11.61 1.86 -2.93
CA LEU A 143 11.02 2.94 -2.15
C LEU A 143 10.26 2.44 -0.92
N ALA A 144 9.53 1.33 -1.05
CA ALA A 144 8.73 0.76 0.02
C ALA A 144 9.57 0.21 1.18
N MET A 145 10.68 -0.47 0.87
CA MET A 145 11.50 -1.10 1.89
C MET A 145 12.11 -0.12 2.90
N PRO A 146 12.80 0.97 2.50
CA PRO A 146 13.34 1.92 3.47
C PRO A 146 12.22 2.62 4.26
N PHE A 147 11.08 2.90 3.62
CA PHE A 147 9.94 3.52 4.30
C PHE A 147 9.36 2.59 5.37
N CYS A 148 8.99 1.37 5.00
CA CYS A 148 8.33 0.43 5.90
C CYS A 148 9.27 -0.10 6.98
N MET A 149 10.48 -0.52 6.61
CA MET A 149 11.49 -1.00 7.55
C MET A 149 12.03 0.11 8.45
N GLY A 150 12.17 1.33 7.89
CA GLY A 150 12.52 2.52 8.66
C GLY A 150 11.46 2.86 9.69
N MET A 151 10.18 2.88 9.28
CA MET A 151 9.05 3.10 10.20
C MET A 151 8.99 2.05 11.30
N ALA A 152 9.23 0.77 10.98
CA ALA A 152 9.26 -0.30 11.98
C ALA A 152 10.41 -0.09 12.98
N ALA A 153 11.61 0.27 12.49
CA ALA A 153 12.80 0.46 13.30
C ALA A 153 12.75 1.74 14.18
N THR A 154 12.01 2.76 13.73
CA THR A 154 11.86 4.05 14.44
C THR A 154 10.47 4.26 15.01
N SER A 155 9.69 3.19 15.20
CA SER A 155 8.29 3.27 15.63
C SER A 155 8.09 3.99 16.95
N GLU A 156 9.00 3.81 17.91
CA GLU A 156 8.93 4.45 19.22
C GLU A 156 9.07 5.98 19.12
N PRO A 157 10.19 6.56 18.64
CA PRO A 157 10.32 8.00 18.53
C PRO A 157 9.34 8.61 17.50
N LEU A 158 8.90 7.84 16.51
CA LEU A 158 7.86 8.26 15.58
C LEU A 158 6.51 8.47 16.28
N VAL A 159 6.08 7.49 17.07
CA VAL A 159 4.81 7.55 17.78
C VAL A 159 4.84 8.67 18.84
N GLN A 160 5.90 8.75 19.61
CA GLN A 160 6.06 9.80 20.62
C GLN A 160 6.04 11.20 20.01
N THR A 161 6.70 11.38 18.88
CA THR A 161 6.72 12.67 18.14
C THR A 161 5.36 13.03 17.55
N MET A 162 4.62 12.06 16.98
CA MET A 162 3.38 12.33 16.24
C MET A 162 2.12 12.26 17.08
N LEU A 163 2.08 11.35 18.06
CA LEU A 163 0.88 11.06 18.86
C LEU A 163 1.04 11.49 20.33
N GLY A 164 2.26 11.81 20.77
CA GLY A 164 2.59 12.15 22.15
C GLY A 164 2.99 10.95 23.00
N GLU A 165 3.62 11.23 24.12
CA GLU A 165 4.16 10.22 25.06
C GLU A 165 3.05 9.30 25.61
N ASP A 166 1.85 9.84 25.87
CA ASP A 166 0.69 9.09 26.34
C ASP A 166 0.27 7.94 25.42
N LYS A 167 0.71 7.96 24.16
CA LYS A 167 0.39 6.96 23.13
C LYS A 167 1.54 6.02 22.77
N ALA A 168 2.60 5.99 23.60
CA ALA A 168 3.76 5.12 23.38
C ALA A 168 3.39 3.64 23.16
N VAL A 169 2.27 3.17 23.72
CA VAL A 169 1.71 1.83 23.52
C VAL A 169 1.41 1.53 22.04
N ALA A 170 1.25 2.54 21.19
CA ALA A 170 1.05 2.36 19.74
C ALA A 170 2.33 1.95 18.99
N ALA A 171 3.52 2.20 19.54
CA ALA A 171 4.78 1.95 18.86
C ALA A 171 4.98 0.49 18.39
N PRO A 172 4.79 -0.53 19.23
CA PRO A 172 4.89 -1.91 18.77
C PRO A 172 3.80 -2.30 17.77
N ILE A 173 2.62 -1.68 17.82
CA ILE A 173 1.54 -1.90 16.86
C ILE A 173 1.97 -1.37 15.49
N VAL A 174 2.47 -0.12 15.44
CA VAL A 174 3.01 0.49 14.21
C VAL A 174 4.16 -0.33 13.64
N ALA A 175 5.08 -0.82 14.49
CA ALA A 175 6.20 -1.65 14.05
C ALA A 175 5.72 -2.93 13.35
N LEU A 176 4.83 -3.69 13.97
CA LEU A 176 4.29 -4.94 13.39
C LEU A 176 3.53 -4.69 12.08
N LEU A 177 2.68 -3.66 12.05
CA LEU A 177 1.95 -3.29 10.85
C LEU A 177 2.90 -2.82 9.73
N ALA A 178 3.91 -1.99 10.05
CA ALA A 178 4.89 -1.54 9.08
C ALA A 178 5.69 -2.70 8.46
N LEU A 179 6.02 -3.75 9.23
CA LEU A 179 6.66 -4.96 8.72
C LEU A 179 5.76 -5.77 7.78
N ALA A 180 4.44 -5.66 7.90
CA ALA A 180 3.49 -6.31 6.98
C ALA A 180 3.33 -5.55 5.65
N MET A 181 3.58 -4.24 5.63
CA MET A 181 3.32 -3.37 4.46
C MET A 181 4.11 -3.72 3.19
N PRO A 182 5.36 -4.19 3.24
CA PRO A 182 6.06 -4.66 2.03
C PRO A 182 5.33 -5.80 1.33
N PHE A 183 4.73 -6.72 2.07
CA PHE A 183 3.94 -7.83 1.50
C PHE A 183 2.64 -7.32 0.90
N MET A 184 1.94 -6.40 1.57
CA MET A 184 0.77 -5.73 1.03
C MET A 184 1.12 -4.95 -0.24
N THR A 185 2.24 -4.21 -0.23
CA THR A 185 2.74 -3.48 -1.41
C THR A 185 2.93 -4.43 -2.59
N LEU A 186 3.64 -5.53 -2.38
CA LEU A 186 3.88 -6.52 -3.44
C LEU A 186 2.57 -7.15 -3.93
N HIS A 187 1.65 -7.47 -3.01
CA HIS A 187 0.36 -8.06 -3.35
C HIS A 187 -0.45 -7.19 -4.34
N VAL A 188 -0.53 -5.88 -4.10
CA VAL A 188 -1.33 -4.98 -4.95
C VAL A 188 -0.70 -4.69 -6.32
N LEU A 189 0.57 -5.06 -6.55
CA LEU A 189 1.24 -4.91 -7.85
C LEU A 189 0.85 -5.98 -8.87
N PHE A 190 0.30 -7.12 -8.45
CA PHE A 190 -0.06 -8.20 -9.39
C PHE A 190 -1.28 -7.86 -10.25
N ALA A 191 -2.28 -7.17 -9.68
CA ALA A 191 -3.53 -6.89 -10.36
C ALA A 191 -3.38 -6.09 -11.67
N PRO A 192 -2.60 -5.00 -11.75
CA PRO A 192 -2.40 -4.27 -13.00
C PRO A 192 -1.82 -5.12 -14.12
N ALA A 193 -0.85 -6.00 -13.81
CA ALA A 193 -0.20 -6.83 -14.81
C ALA A 193 -1.13 -7.94 -15.33
N THR A 194 -1.87 -8.63 -14.44
CA THR A 194 -2.81 -9.68 -14.83
C THR A 194 -4.03 -9.12 -15.56
N ASN A 195 -4.48 -7.93 -15.18
CA ASN A 195 -5.59 -7.23 -15.87
C ASN A 195 -5.18 -6.82 -17.30
N ALA A 196 -3.94 -6.34 -17.49
CA ALA A 196 -3.41 -6.01 -18.81
C ALA A 196 -3.27 -7.25 -19.71
N CYS A 197 -3.03 -8.43 -19.13
CA CYS A 197 -3.06 -9.71 -19.86
C CYS A 197 -4.50 -10.21 -20.17
N GLY A 198 -5.55 -9.42 -19.91
CA GLY A 198 -6.94 -9.83 -20.09
C GLY A 198 -7.43 -10.90 -19.11
N ARG A 199 -6.75 -11.04 -17.94
CA ARG A 199 -7.05 -12.05 -16.92
C ARG A 199 -7.45 -11.43 -15.56
N PRO A 200 -8.48 -10.55 -15.51
CA PRO A 200 -8.88 -9.88 -14.26
C PRO A 200 -9.40 -10.85 -13.20
N GLY A 201 -9.90 -12.02 -13.63
CA GLY A 201 -10.37 -13.07 -12.71
C GLY A 201 -9.31 -13.59 -11.73
N ILE A 202 -8.00 -13.38 -12.00
CA ILE A 202 -6.93 -13.76 -11.07
C ILE A 202 -6.96 -12.85 -9.84
N ALA A 203 -7.00 -11.54 -10.06
CA ALA A 203 -7.09 -10.56 -8.98
C ALA A 203 -8.38 -10.78 -8.16
N THR A 204 -9.51 -11.02 -8.84
CA THR A 204 -10.79 -11.33 -8.19
C THR A 204 -10.72 -12.59 -7.32
N ARG A 205 -10.13 -13.68 -7.82
CA ARG A 205 -9.93 -14.91 -7.02
C ARG A 205 -9.04 -14.67 -5.81
N ALA A 206 -7.97 -13.89 -5.96
CA ALA A 206 -7.09 -13.52 -4.86
C ALA A 206 -7.84 -12.71 -3.79
N SER A 207 -8.71 -11.77 -4.19
CA SER A 207 -9.55 -10.99 -3.28
C SER A 207 -10.61 -11.86 -2.57
N ILE A 208 -11.25 -12.79 -3.29
CA ILE A 208 -12.19 -13.74 -2.69
C ILE A 208 -11.49 -14.59 -1.62
N LEU A 209 -10.33 -15.16 -1.95
CA LEU A 209 -9.56 -15.94 -0.98
C LEU A 209 -9.10 -15.08 0.20
N GLY A 210 -8.66 -13.86 -0.05
CA GLY A 210 -8.28 -12.91 0.99
C GLY A 210 -9.44 -12.61 1.94
N THR A 211 -10.68 -12.48 1.41
CA THR A 211 -11.90 -12.27 2.22
C THR A 211 -12.22 -13.47 3.11
N LEU A 212 -11.75 -14.66 2.80
CA LEU A 212 -11.93 -15.85 3.64
C LEU A 212 -10.76 -16.02 4.63
N VAL A 213 -9.54 -15.88 4.15
CA VAL A 213 -8.31 -16.15 4.92
C VAL A 213 -8.03 -15.04 5.94
N MET A 214 -8.09 -13.78 5.53
CA MET A 214 -7.70 -12.67 6.41
C MET A 214 -8.58 -12.53 7.65
N PRO A 215 -9.92 -12.59 7.57
CA PRO A 215 -10.75 -12.56 8.78
C PRO A 215 -10.45 -13.69 9.76
N ALA A 216 -10.04 -14.87 9.27
CA ALA A 216 -9.66 -15.98 10.15
C ALA A 216 -8.39 -15.62 10.96
N PHE A 217 -7.37 -15.07 10.31
CA PHE A 217 -6.18 -14.58 11.00
C PHE A 217 -6.50 -13.45 11.98
N TYR A 218 -7.33 -12.48 11.58
CA TYR A 218 -7.73 -11.36 12.43
C TYR A 218 -8.56 -11.80 13.63
N TYR A 219 -9.47 -12.76 13.44
CA TYR A 219 -10.28 -13.32 14.52
C TYR A 219 -9.42 -14.06 15.56
N ILE A 220 -8.40 -14.80 15.11
CA ILE A 220 -7.45 -15.43 16.02
C ILE A 220 -6.58 -14.38 16.67
N GLY A 221 -6.04 -13.44 15.89
CA GLY A 221 -5.13 -12.41 16.40
C GLY A 221 -5.77 -11.50 17.45
N VAL A 222 -7.02 -11.08 17.24
CA VAL A 222 -7.72 -10.17 18.16
C VAL A 222 -7.92 -10.75 19.56
N GLN A 223 -7.92 -12.09 19.71
CA GLN A 223 -7.99 -12.75 21.01
C GLN A 223 -6.76 -12.44 21.90
N TYR A 224 -5.65 -12.03 21.28
CA TYR A 224 -4.42 -11.58 21.96
C TYR A 224 -4.32 -10.06 22.01
N GLY A 225 -5.46 -9.34 21.90
CA GLY A 225 -5.52 -7.90 21.91
C GLY A 225 -5.02 -7.24 20.62
N VAL A 226 -4.72 -5.93 20.72
CA VAL A 226 -4.33 -5.10 19.56
C VAL A 226 -3.03 -5.58 18.92
N LEU A 227 -2.06 -6.02 19.73
CA LEU A 227 -0.78 -6.55 19.22
C LEU A 227 -0.98 -7.86 18.44
N GLY A 228 -1.84 -8.73 18.92
CA GLY A 228 -2.19 -9.96 18.21
C GLY A 228 -2.88 -9.69 16.88
N LEU A 229 -3.74 -8.67 16.84
CA LEU A 229 -4.36 -8.22 15.58
C LEU A 229 -3.33 -7.65 14.59
N ALA A 230 -2.37 -6.85 15.06
CA ALA A 230 -1.27 -6.35 14.23
C ALA A 230 -0.36 -7.49 13.73
N ALA A 231 -0.06 -8.48 14.57
CA ALA A 231 0.69 -9.68 14.19
C ALA A 231 -0.05 -10.53 13.15
N ALA A 232 -1.38 -10.54 13.18
CA ALA A 232 -2.20 -11.23 12.18
C ALA A 232 -2.00 -10.66 10.76
N TRP A 233 -1.75 -9.36 10.60
CA TRP A 233 -1.35 -8.76 9.33
C TRP A 233 -0.03 -9.32 8.82
N LEU A 234 0.96 -9.38 9.70
CA LEU A 234 2.30 -9.91 9.37
C LEU A 234 2.27 -11.40 9.03
N ALA A 235 1.33 -12.16 9.59
CA ALA A 235 1.16 -13.58 9.28
C ALA A 235 0.35 -13.81 7.98
N SER A 236 -0.73 -13.05 7.78
CA SER A 236 -1.69 -13.28 6.68
C SER A 236 -1.21 -12.75 5.33
N TYR A 237 -0.60 -11.55 5.29
CA TYR A 237 -0.16 -10.95 4.02
C TYR A 237 0.93 -11.73 3.28
N PRO A 238 1.95 -12.31 3.92
CA PRO A 238 2.89 -13.19 3.22
C PRO A 238 2.21 -14.37 2.54
N VAL A 239 1.24 -15.00 3.21
CA VAL A 239 0.46 -16.13 2.66
C VAL A 239 -0.34 -15.67 1.43
N LEU A 240 -1.08 -14.58 1.56
CA LEU A 240 -1.89 -14.04 0.46
C LEU A 240 -1.02 -13.60 -0.72
N THR A 241 0.12 -12.98 -0.44
CA THR A 241 1.09 -12.54 -1.46
C THR A 241 1.69 -13.74 -2.20
N ALA A 242 2.05 -14.81 -1.48
CA ALA A 242 2.58 -16.04 -2.08
C ALA A 242 1.55 -16.70 -3.01
N ILE A 243 0.28 -16.77 -2.59
CA ILE A 243 -0.80 -17.33 -3.41
C ILE A 243 -1.05 -16.45 -4.64
N SER A 244 -1.09 -15.13 -4.47
CA SER A 244 -1.25 -14.20 -5.58
C SER A 244 -0.10 -14.29 -6.57
N ALA A 245 1.13 -14.44 -6.10
CA ALA A 245 2.31 -14.68 -6.93
C ALA A 245 2.18 -16.00 -7.70
N ALA A 246 1.80 -17.09 -7.03
CA ALA A 246 1.64 -18.40 -7.66
C ALA A 246 0.62 -18.39 -8.80
N TRP A 247 -0.46 -17.60 -8.69
CA TRP A 247 -1.47 -17.50 -9.74
C TRP A 247 -1.11 -16.48 -10.84
N SER A 248 -0.40 -15.41 -10.48
CA SER A 248 -0.11 -14.30 -11.39
C SER A 248 1.14 -14.53 -12.24
N LEU A 249 2.23 -15.06 -11.64
CA LEU A 249 3.52 -15.19 -12.32
C LEU A 249 3.45 -16.03 -13.61
N PRO A 250 2.77 -17.20 -13.64
CA PRO A 250 2.67 -17.98 -14.88
C PRO A 250 1.95 -17.24 -16.00
N VAL A 251 0.96 -16.40 -15.66
CA VAL A 251 0.17 -15.64 -16.64
C VAL A 251 0.99 -14.54 -17.29
N ILE A 252 1.86 -13.89 -16.52
CA ILE A 252 2.78 -12.84 -17.02
C ILE A 252 4.12 -13.38 -17.51
N GLY A 253 4.26 -14.72 -17.61
CA GLY A 253 5.44 -15.37 -18.17
C GLY A 253 6.68 -15.39 -17.27
N LEU A 254 6.50 -15.28 -15.94
CA LEU A 254 7.59 -15.24 -14.96
C LEU A 254 7.61 -16.46 -14.06
N LYS A 255 8.79 -16.74 -13.49
CA LYS A 255 9.02 -17.74 -12.46
C LYS A 255 9.19 -17.08 -11.09
N ALA A 256 8.93 -17.82 -10.02
CA ALA A 256 9.13 -17.32 -8.65
C ALA A 256 10.58 -16.83 -8.40
N ASN A 257 11.56 -17.51 -9.01
CA ASN A 257 12.96 -17.12 -8.88
C ASN A 257 13.27 -15.73 -9.47
N ASP A 258 12.56 -15.32 -10.53
CA ASP A 258 12.72 -13.98 -11.13
C ASP A 258 12.24 -12.91 -10.17
N LEU A 259 11.10 -13.17 -9.51
CA LEU A 259 10.56 -12.28 -8.47
C LEU A 259 11.50 -12.20 -7.25
N ILE A 260 11.98 -13.34 -6.75
CA ILE A 260 12.91 -13.37 -5.60
C ILE A 260 14.19 -12.60 -5.92
N ARG A 261 14.75 -12.77 -7.12
CA ARG A 261 15.91 -11.98 -7.55
C ARG A 261 15.63 -10.48 -7.67
N ALA A 262 14.41 -10.12 -8.10
CA ALA A 262 14.03 -8.71 -8.16
C ALA A 262 13.90 -8.08 -6.77
N LEU A 263 13.43 -8.84 -5.78
CA LEU A 263 13.23 -8.41 -4.40
C LEU A 263 14.50 -8.45 -3.54
N SER A 264 15.50 -9.26 -3.90
CA SER A 264 16.66 -9.53 -3.04
C SER A 264 17.40 -8.25 -2.62
N ALA A 265 17.72 -7.37 -3.55
CA ALA A 265 18.46 -6.14 -3.25
C ALA A 265 17.68 -5.19 -2.32
N PRO A 266 16.43 -4.79 -2.62
CA PRO A 266 15.69 -3.90 -1.73
C PRO A 266 15.41 -4.52 -0.36
N VAL A 267 15.13 -5.84 -0.29
CA VAL A 267 14.88 -6.53 0.97
C VAL A 267 16.13 -6.59 1.85
N LEU A 268 17.27 -7.00 1.29
CA LEU A 268 18.53 -7.05 2.04
C LEU A 268 18.99 -5.67 2.50
N ALA A 269 18.88 -4.66 1.64
CA ALA A 269 19.17 -3.28 2.00
C ALA A 269 18.25 -2.76 3.12
N GLY A 270 16.94 -3.05 3.03
CA GLY A 270 15.96 -2.66 4.04
C GLY A 270 16.21 -3.32 5.40
N ILE A 271 16.53 -4.62 5.41
CA ILE A 271 16.87 -5.35 6.64
C ILE A 271 18.16 -4.80 7.24
N ALA A 272 19.23 -4.64 6.45
CA ALA A 272 20.50 -4.08 6.91
C ALA A 272 20.31 -2.69 7.52
N MET A 273 19.54 -1.83 6.85
CA MET A 273 19.18 -0.51 7.35
C MET A 273 18.43 -0.60 8.68
N ALA A 274 17.36 -1.41 8.77
CA ALA A 274 16.54 -1.51 9.97
C ALA A 274 17.35 -2.01 11.17
N VAL A 275 18.17 -3.06 10.99
CA VAL A 275 19.06 -3.57 12.04
C VAL A 275 20.05 -2.51 12.49
N SER A 276 20.68 -1.80 11.55
CA SER A 276 21.64 -0.73 11.89
C SER A 276 20.97 0.43 12.61
N VAL A 277 19.75 0.82 12.22
CA VAL A 277 18.98 1.88 12.88
C VAL A 277 18.60 1.48 14.30
N VAL A 278 18.13 0.25 14.52
CA VAL A 278 17.81 -0.26 15.88
C VAL A 278 19.04 -0.33 16.77
N LEU A 279 20.19 -0.75 16.24
CA LEU A 279 21.44 -0.79 16.99
C LEU A 279 21.94 0.61 17.33
N LEU A 280 21.85 1.54 16.38
CA LEU A 280 22.20 2.94 16.59
C LEU A 280 21.30 3.58 17.66
N ASP A 281 20.01 3.35 17.59
CA ASP A 281 19.03 3.87 18.54
C ASP A 281 19.31 3.42 19.98
N ARG A 282 19.68 2.15 20.16
CA ARG A 282 20.08 1.60 21.47
C ARG A 282 21.39 2.17 22.02
N ALA A 283 22.26 2.63 21.12
CA ALA A 283 23.57 3.21 21.50
C ALA A 283 23.50 4.73 21.73
N MET A 284 22.40 5.38 21.34
CA MET A 284 22.22 6.82 21.51
C MET A 284 21.97 7.21 22.96
N PRO A 285 22.53 8.36 23.43
CA PRO A 285 22.16 8.94 24.70
C PRO A 285 20.72 9.44 24.68
N ALA A 286 20.11 9.63 25.86
CA ALA A 286 18.78 10.23 25.97
C ALA A 286 18.76 11.63 25.34
N MET A 287 17.85 11.84 24.40
CA MET A 287 17.67 13.10 23.67
C MET A 287 16.19 13.30 23.34
N PRO A 288 15.74 14.51 22.96
CA PRO A 288 14.36 14.77 22.55
C PRO A 288 13.94 13.88 21.35
N ASP A 289 12.72 13.34 21.38
CA ASP A 289 12.23 12.37 20.39
C ASP A 289 12.29 12.88 18.95
N VAL A 290 12.02 14.17 18.74
CA VAL A 290 12.11 14.78 17.41
C VAL A 290 13.52 14.72 16.85
N ALA A 291 14.54 15.01 17.69
CA ALA A 291 15.94 14.97 17.29
C ALA A 291 16.41 13.53 17.07
N ARG A 292 15.98 12.60 17.97
CA ARG A 292 16.22 11.16 17.86
C ARG A 292 15.66 10.61 16.55
N LEU A 293 14.39 10.90 16.25
CA LEU A 293 13.75 10.50 15.01
C LEU A 293 14.48 11.04 13.78
N ALA A 294 14.79 12.35 13.75
CA ALA A 294 15.49 12.97 12.62
C ALA A 294 16.87 12.34 12.36
N LEU A 295 17.66 12.09 13.42
CA LEU A 295 18.96 11.43 13.29
C LEU A 295 18.81 10.00 12.77
N LEU A 296 17.89 9.22 13.29
CA LEU A 296 17.64 7.84 12.87
C LEU A 296 17.17 7.75 11.42
N VAL A 297 16.29 8.68 10.99
CA VAL A 297 15.85 8.75 9.59
C VAL A 297 16.99 9.13 8.65
N CYS A 298 17.81 10.13 9.00
CA CYS A 298 18.97 10.51 8.21
C CYS A 298 20.02 9.39 8.14
N ALA A 299 20.33 8.76 9.27
CA ALA A 299 21.25 7.63 9.33
C ALA A 299 20.74 6.43 8.53
N GLY A 300 19.45 6.09 8.69
CA GLY A 300 18.80 5.03 7.92
C GLY A 300 18.86 5.28 6.42
N GLY A 301 18.55 6.50 5.98
CA GLY A 301 18.66 6.90 4.57
C GLY A 301 20.09 6.78 4.03
N ALA A 302 21.08 7.22 4.80
CA ALA A 302 22.50 7.11 4.44
C ALA A 302 22.97 5.65 4.35
N ILE A 303 22.57 4.80 5.32
CA ILE A 303 22.91 3.37 5.33
C ILE A 303 22.24 2.65 4.14
N TYR A 304 20.96 2.90 3.90
CA TYR A 304 20.22 2.29 2.78
C TYR A 304 20.82 2.71 1.44
N GLY A 305 21.05 4.01 1.24
CA GLY A 305 21.67 4.55 0.02
C GLY A 305 23.10 4.05 -0.17
N GLY A 306 23.90 4.03 0.89
CA GLY A 306 25.26 3.51 0.87
C GLY A 306 25.32 2.04 0.51
N TRP A 307 24.41 1.22 1.09
CA TRP A 307 24.31 -0.20 0.75
C TRP A 307 23.97 -0.41 -0.74
N LEU A 308 22.99 0.33 -1.26
CA LEU A 308 22.62 0.25 -2.67
C LEU A 308 23.76 0.69 -3.59
N LEU A 309 24.50 1.74 -3.23
CA LEU A 309 25.67 2.19 -3.99
C LEU A 309 26.81 1.17 -3.97
N ALA A 310 26.98 0.43 -2.88
CA ALA A 310 28.03 -0.58 -2.77
C ALA A 310 27.69 -1.89 -3.51
N PHE A 311 26.45 -2.35 -3.42
CA PHE A 311 26.06 -3.70 -3.82
C PHE A 311 25.02 -3.78 -4.95
N ALA A 312 24.38 -2.67 -5.33
CA ALA A 312 23.27 -2.66 -6.28
C ALA A 312 23.25 -1.41 -7.18
N ARG A 313 24.43 -0.91 -7.62
CA ARG A 313 24.53 0.29 -8.47
C ARG A 313 23.68 0.23 -9.72
N ASP A 314 23.67 -0.91 -10.42
CA ASP A 314 22.87 -1.10 -11.63
C ASP A 314 21.36 -0.88 -11.39
N ARG A 315 20.88 -1.17 -10.19
CA ARG A 315 19.48 -0.98 -9.78
C ARG A 315 19.13 0.49 -9.53
N LEU A 316 20.09 1.26 -9.01
CA LEU A 316 19.96 2.71 -8.84
C LEU A 316 19.95 3.42 -10.19
N ASP A 317 20.80 3.02 -11.11
CA ASP A 317 20.86 3.59 -12.46
C ASP A 317 19.56 3.28 -13.24
N GLU A 318 19.00 2.08 -13.08
CA GLU A 318 17.68 1.73 -13.64
C GLU A 318 16.56 2.63 -13.08
N ALA A 319 16.52 2.85 -11.78
CA ALA A 319 15.54 3.72 -11.13
C ALA A 319 15.72 5.20 -11.53
N ARG A 320 16.97 5.68 -11.55
CA ARG A 320 17.32 7.04 -11.97
C ARG A 320 16.91 7.32 -13.43
N ASN A 321 17.17 6.37 -14.32
CA ASN A 321 16.81 6.50 -15.74
C ASN A 321 15.29 6.52 -15.98
N LEU A 322 14.51 5.92 -15.09
CA LEU A 322 13.04 5.98 -15.14
C LEU A 322 12.48 7.34 -14.70
N ILE A 323 13.12 7.96 -13.69
CA ILE A 323 12.67 9.24 -13.13
C ILE A 323 13.13 10.42 -13.99
N LEU A 324 14.34 10.33 -14.58
CA LEU A 324 14.97 11.43 -15.31
C LEU A 324 14.76 11.39 -16.83
N LYS A 325 14.43 10.23 -17.43
CA LYS A 325 14.03 10.18 -18.84
C LYS A 325 12.53 10.50 -18.95
N ARG A 326 12.26 11.79 -19.02
CA ARG A 326 11.06 12.35 -19.64
C ARG A 326 11.22 12.38 -21.15
#